data_29d6733fb22247410632e3a6114ca10b
#
_entry.id   29d6733fb22247410632e3a6114ca10b
#
_cell.length_a   1.000
_cell.length_b   1.000
_cell.length_c   1.000
_cell.angle_alpha   90.00
_cell.angle_beta   90.00
_cell.angle_gamma   90.00
#
_symmetry.space_group_name_H-M   'P 1'
#
loop_
_entity.id
_entity.type
_entity.pdbx_description
1 polymer ?
#
loop_
_entity_poly.entity_id
_entity_poly.type
_entity_poly.pdbx_seq_one_letter_code
_entity_poly.pdbx_strand_id
1 'polypeptide(L)'
;MRVFDTGATRNDDIEQPDPEGFLSPLVIGRYSDYMHKHRVQSDGTIRDSDNWQRGMPLNSFMKSGFRHFLDWWLEHRGHKSREGLEDALCGLMFNCMGYLHEFLKGRNNEMG
;
A
#
# COMPACT_ATOMS: atom_id res chain seq x y z
N MET A 1 0.08 22.63 23.99
CA MET A 1 -0.14 21.50 24.92
C MET A 1 -1.64 21.30 25.13
N ARG A 2 -2.08 20.05 25.11
CA ARG A 2 -3.48 19.73 25.37
C ARG A 2 -3.67 19.30 26.82
N VAL A 3 -4.81 19.65 27.40
CA VAL A 3 -5.18 19.24 28.77
C VAL A 3 -6.44 18.38 28.66
N PHE A 4 -6.37 17.17 29.22
CA PHE A 4 -7.49 16.23 29.22
C PHE A 4 -8.33 16.37 30.51
N ASP A 5 -9.57 15.89 30.47
CA ASP A 5 -10.49 15.97 31.62
C ASP A 5 -9.92 15.32 32.87
N THR A 6 -9.06 14.33 32.72
CA THR A 6 -8.39 13.66 33.83
C THR A 6 -7.24 14.47 34.43
N GLY A 7 -6.92 15.63 33.86
CA GLY A 7 -5.76 16.41 34.27
C GLY A 7 -4.46 16.03 33.57
N ALA A 8 -4.45 14.93 32.78
CA ALA A 8 -3.28 14.57 32.00
C ALA A 8 -3.03 15.59 30.90
N THR A 9 -1.77 15.74 30.51
CA THR A 9 -1.37 16.69 29.46
C THR A 9 -0.53 15.97 28.41
N ARG A 10 -0.60 16.49 27.17
CA ARG A 10 0.24 16.03 26.06
C ARG A 10 0.62 17.23 25.20
N ASN A 11 1.68 17.06 24.40
CA ASN A 11 2.02 18.08 23.41
C ASN A 11 0.91 18.17 22.37
N ASP A 12 0.77 19.36 21.79
CA ASP A 12 -0.20 19.59 20.74
C ASP A 12 0.20 18.79 19.49
N ASP A 13 -0.74 18.01 18.94
CA ASP A 13 -0.49 17.14 17.80
C ASP A 13 -0.58 17.88 16.45
N ILE A 14 -0.94 19.17 16.46
CA ILE A 14 -1.23 19.92 15.24
C ILE A 14 -0.03 19.98 14.29
N GLU A 15 1.19 19.89 14.82
CA GLU A 15 2.43 19.97 14.03
C GLU A 15 2.93 18.60 13.58
N GLN A 16 2.25 17.53 13.95
CA GLN A 16 2.69 16.17 13.60
C GLN A 16 1.69 15.54 12.63
N PRO A 17 2.22 14.75 11.66
CA PRO A 17 1.31 13.99 10.81
C PRO A 17 0.41 13.06 11.61
N ASP A 18 -0.79 12.86 11.11
CA ASP A 18 -1.79 12.00 11.74
C ASP A 18 -2.15 10.84 10.80
N PRO A 19 -1.34 9.77 10.79
CA PRO A 19 -1.61 8.62 9.89
C PRO A 19 -2.97 7.98 10.14
N GLU A 20 -3.45 7.98 11.38
CA GLU A 20 -4.74 7.38 11.67
C GLU A 20 -5.87 8.14 10.95
N GLY A 21 -5.82 9.47 10.97
CA GLY A 21 -6.82 10.28 10.26
C GLY A 21 -6.65 10.25 8.74
N PHE A 22 -5.43 10.08 8.24
CA PHE A 22 -5.15 10.07 6.81
C PHE A 22 -5.53 8.77 6.12
N LEU A 23 -5.58 7.67 6.84
CA LEU A 23 -5.83 6.36 6.25
C LEU A 23 -7.28 5.94 6.47
N SER A 24 -7.81 5.19 5.51
CA SER A 24 -9.15 4.61 5.62
C SER A 24 -9.05 3.20 6.16
N PRO A 25 -9.67 2.89 7.31
CA PRO A 25 -9.65 1.52 7.81
C PRO A 25 -10.37 0.54 6.88
N LEU A 26 -11.39 1.00 6.17
CA LEU A 26 -12.08 0.17 5.19
C LEU A 26 -11.13 -0.24 4.05
N VAL A 27 -10.37 0.73 3.56
CA VAL A 27 -9.42 0.49 2.46
C VAL A 27 -8.26 -0.37 2.93
N ILE A 28 -7.70 -0.08 4.10
CA ILE A 28 -6.57 -0.85 4.62
C ILE A 28 -6.98 -2.30 4.88
N GLY A 29 -8.18 -2.53 5.42
CA GLY A 29 -8.70 -3.88 5.60
C GLY A 29 -8.85 -4.63 4.29
N ARG A 30 -9.45 -3.99 3.28
CA ARG A 30 -9.63 -4.61 1.96
C ARG A 30 -8.29 -4.88 1.27
N TYR A 31 -7.35 -3.93 1.38
CA TYR A 31 -6.00 -4.09 0.86
C TYR A 31 -5.28 -5.26 1.53
N SER A 32 -5.44 -5.41 2.84
CA SER A 32 -4.85 -6.53 3.58
C SER A 32 -5.37 -7.88 3.08
N ASP A 33 -6.68 -7.97 2.79
CA ASP A 33 -7.26 -9.19 2.22
C ASP A 33 -6.68 -9.50 0.84
N TYR A 34 -6.54 -8.47 0.01
CA TYR A 34 -5.91 -8.61 -1.30
C TYR A 34 -4.49 -9.14 -1.18
N MET A 35 -3.69 -8.53 -0.32
CA MET A 35 -2.30 -8.96 -0.13
C MET A 35 -2.21 -10.37 0.45
N HIS A 36 -3.11 -10.71 1.36
CA HIS A 36 -3.12 -12.03 1.99
C HIS A 36 -3.32 -13.15 0.95
N LYS A 37 -4.27 -12.99 0.04
CA LYS A 37 -4.53 -14.02 -0.97
C LYS A 37 -3.36 -14.19 -1.95
N HIS A 38 -2.55 -13.16 -2.13
CA HIS A 38 -1.39 -13.22 -3.03
C HIS A 38 -0.13 -13.81 -2.40
N ARG A 39 -0.21 -14.24 -1.13
CA ARG A 39 0.91 -14.91 -0.47
C ARG A 39 1.11 -16.33 -0.96
N VAL A 40 0.06 -16.96 -1.47
CA VAL A 40 0.12 -18.34 -1.92
C VAL A 40 0.84 -18.40 -3.28
N GLN A 41 1.92 -19.15 -3.35
CA GLN A 41 2.71 -19.31 -4.56
C GLN A 41 2.22 -20.51 -5.37
N SER A 42 2.70 -20.62 -6.62
CA SER A 42 2.26 -21.69 -7.54
C SER A 42 2.55 -23.09 -7.03
N ASP A 43 3.57 -23.26 -6.18
CA ASP A 43 3.92 -24.56 -5.58
C ASP A 43 3.17 -24.83 -4.28
N GLY A 44 2.24 -23.95 -3.88
CA GLY A 44 1.44 -24.10 -2.67
C GLY A 44 2.08 -23.54 -1.41
N THR A 45 3.33 -23.10 -1.47
CA THR A 45 3.96 -22.47 -0.31
C THR A 45 3.43 -21.07 -0.10
N ILE A 46 3.55 -20.57 1.15
CA ILE A 46 3.03 -19.26 1.54
C ILE A 46 4.20 -18.34 1.84
N ARG A 47 4.25 -17.18 1.15
CA ARG A 47 5.25 -16.17 1.42
C ARG A 47 4.98 -15.46 2.75
N ASP A 48 6.04 -14.99 3.38
CA ASP A 48 5.89 -14.08 4.52
C ASP A 48 5.22 -12.79 4.05
N SER A 49 4.45 -12.15 4.93
CA SER A 49 3.71 -10.94 4.57
C SER A 49 4.61 -9.80 4.11
N ASP A 50 5.84 -9.75 4.60
CA ASP A 50 6.81 -8.71 4.26
C ASP A 50 7.83 -9.16 3.20
N ASN A 51 7.58 -10.28 2.53
CA ASN A 51 8.49 -10.81 1.52
C ASN A 51 8.87 -9.78 0.45
N TRP A 52 7.92 -8.95 0.03
CA TRP A 52 8.15 -7.92 -0.99
C TRP A 52 9.19 -6.88 -0.53
N GLN A 53 9.40 -6.73 0.77
CA GLN A 53 10.34 -5.76 1.32
C GLN A 53 11.80 -6.19 1.19
N ARG A 54 12.04 -7.43 0.76
CA ARG A 54 13.40 -7.91 0.47
C ARG A 54 14.01 -7.18 -0.73
N GLY A 55 13.17 -6.62 -1.56
CA GLY A 55 13.60 -5.82 -2.69
C GLY A 55 13.11 -6.38 -4.02
N MET A 56 12.63 -5.47 -4.86
CA MET A 56 12.27 -5.77 -6.24
C MET A 56 12.69 -4.58 -7.10
N PRO A 57 13.05 -4.83 -8.38
CA PRO A 57 13.43 -3.72 -9.26
C PRO A 57 12.27 -2.73 -9.43
N LEU A 58 12.58 -1.44 -9.48
CA LEU A 58 11.56 -0.40 -9.66
C LEU A 58 10.72 -0.65 -10.92
N ASN A 59 11.35 -1.18 -11.96
CA ASN A 59 10.66 -1.44 -13.22
C ASN A 59 9.54 -2.49 -13.08
N SER A 60 9.69 -3.42 -12.16
CA SER A 60 8.64 -4.42 -11.89
C SER A 60 7.38 -3.76 -11.36
N PHE A 61 7.53 -2.81 -10.43
CA PHE A 61 6.39 -2.05 -9.90
C PHE A 61 5.73 -1.20 -10.98
N MET A 62 6.54 -0.58 -11.83
CA MET A 62 6.02 0.28 -12.89
C MET A 62 5.18 -0.51 -13.88
N LYS A 63 5.71 -1.61 -14.38
CA LYS A 63 5.01 -2.43 -15.37
C LYS A 63 3.74 -3.05 -14.80
N SER A 64 3.82 -3.60 -13.60
CA SER A 64 2.65 -4.18 -12.93
C SER A 64 1.62 -3.10 -12.59
N GLY A 65 2.08 -1.94 -12.13
CA GLY A 65 1.21 -0.82 -11.83
C GLY A 65 0.39 -0.37 -13.03
N PHE A 66 1.01 -0.33 -14.22
CA PHE A 66 0.29 0.03 -15.44
C PHE A 66 -0.79 -1.00 -15.79
N ARG A 67 -0.52 -2.29 -15.60
CA ARG A 67 -1.54 -3.32 -15.86
C ARG A 67 -2.74 -3.17 -14.94
N HIS A 68 -2.51 -2.89 -13.66
CA HIS A 68 -3.61 -2.64 -12.71
C HIS A 68 -4.34 -1.34 -13.02
N PHE A 69 -3.61 -0.31 -13.41
CA PHE A 69 -4.22 0.95 -13.83
C PHE A 69 -5.13 0.76 -15.04
N LEU A 70 -4.70 -0.04 -16.02
CA LEU A 70 -5.54 -0.34 -17.18
C LEU A 70 -6.85 -1.01 -16.76
N ASP A 71 -6.79 -1.97 -15.83
CA ASP A 71 -7.98 -2.64 -15.34
C ASP A 71 -8.93 -1.67 -14.63
N TRP A 72 -8.38 -0.76 -13.83
CA TRP A 72 -9.16 0.30 -13.21
C TRP A 72 -9.82 1.21 -14.26
N TRP A 73 -9.05 1.62 -15.26
CA TRP A 73 -9.56 2.47 -16.33
C TRP A 73 -10.71 1.81 -17.08
N LEU A 74 -10.56 0.53 -17.42
CA LEU A 74 -11.62 -0.23 -18.06
C LEU A 74 -12.91 -0.23 -17.21
N GLU A 75 -12.77 -0.53 -15.93
CA GLU A 75 -13.93 -0.55 -15.02
C GLU A 75 -14.57 0.84 -14.92
N HIS A 76 -13.78 1.88 -14.86
CA HIS A 76 -14.27 3.26 -14.79
C HIS A 76 -15.07 3.63 -16.04
N ARG A 77 -14.70 3.10 -17.20
CA ARG A 77 -15.40 3.35 -18.46
C ARG A 77 -16.54 2.35 -18.72
N GLY A 78 -16.89 1.53 -17.74
CA GLY A 78 -18.01 0.59 -17.83
C GLY A 78 -17.66 -0.72 -18.52
N HIS A 79 -16.38 -1.04 -18.67
CA HIS A 79 -15.93 -2.30 -19.26
C HIS A 79 -15.49 -3.26 -18.18
N LYS A 80 -15.64 -4.55 -18.44
CA LYS A 80 -15.21 -5.60 -17.53
C LYS A 80 -13.72 -5.82 -17.69
N SER A 81 -12.97 -5.73 -16.59
CA SER A 81 -11.53 -6.02 -16.59
C SER A 81 -11.26 -7.48 -16.18
N ARG A 82 -9.98 -7.90 -16.28
CA ARG A 82 -9.58 -9.25 -15.86
C ARG A 82 -9.73 -9.46 -14.36
N GLU A 83 -9.57 -8.44 -13.53
CA GLU A 83 -9.49 -8.63 -12.08
C GLU A 83 -10.59 -7.91 -11.29
N GLY A 84 -11.32 -6.99 -11.91
CA GLY A 84 -12.34 -6.20 -11.23
C GLY A 84 -11.78 -4.94 -10.56
N LEU A 85 -12.70 -4.04 -10.20
CA LEU A 85 -12.34 -2.71 -9.70
C LEU A 85 -11.53 -2.75 -8.41
N GLU A 86 -11.99 -3.53 -7.43
CA GLU A 86 -11.36 -3.52 -6.11
C GLU A 86 -9.94 -4.08 -6.16
N ASP A 87 -9.76 -5.20 -6.86
CA ASP A 87 -8.42 -5.79 -7.00
C ASP A 87 -7.49 -4.92 -7.83
N ALA A 88 -8.03 -4.25 -8.85
CA ALA A 88 -7.24 -3.31 -9.65
C ALA A 88 -6.69 -2.17 -8.79
N LEU A 89 -7.54 -1.59 -7.95
CA LEU A 89 -7.11 -0.51 -7.06
C LEU A 89 -6.10 -1.00 -6.02
N CYS A 90 -6.35 -2.17 -5.42
CA CYS A 90 -5.41 -2.74 -4.44
C CYS A 90 -4.06 -3.07 -5.07
N GLY A 91 -4.06 -3.64 -6.28
CA GLY A 91 -2.82 -3.94 -6.99
C GLY A 91 -2.04 -2.69 -7.35
N LEU A 92 -2.74 -1.62 -7.74
CA LEU A 92 -2.10 -0.35 -8.02
C LEU A 92 -1.51 0.26 -6.74
N MET A 93 -2.23 0.19 -5.62
CA MET A 93 -1.73 0.65 -4.32
C MET A 93 -0.44 -0.09 -3.94
N PHE A 94 -0.42 -1.41 -4.10
CA PHE A 94 0.77 -2.20 -3.80
C PHE A 94 1.97 -1.73 -4.63
N ASN A 95 1.78 -1.52 -5.92
CA ASN A 95 2.88 -1.13 -6.81
C ASN A 95 3.38 0.28 -6.52
N CYS A 96 2.48 1.21 -6.19
CA CYS A 96 2.86 2.55 -5.78
C CYS A 96 3.63 2.52 -4.46
N MET A 97 3.14 1.76 -3.49
CA MET A 97 3.80 1.61 -2.20
C MET A 97 5.18 0.97 -2.34
N GLY A 98 5.26 -0.11 -3.10
CA GLY A 98 6.53 -0.82 -3.32
C GLY A 98 7.57 0.05 -4.00
N TYR A 99 7.17 0.79 -5.02
CA TYR A 99 8.06 1.71 -5.71
C TYR A 99 8.60 2.77 -4.74
N LEU A 100 7.70 3.42 -4.01
CA LEU A 100 8.10 4.44 -3.06
C LEU A 100 8.97 3.88 -1.93
N HIS A 101 8.63 2.69 -1.44
CA HIS A 101 9.40 2.01 -0.41
C HIS A 101 10.86 1.79 -0.86
N GLU A 102 11.04 1.26 -2.07
CA GLU A 102 12.39 1.02 -2.60
C GLU A 102 13.16 2.33 -2.81
N PHE A 103 12.48 3.35 -3.31
CA PHE A 103 13.08 4.67 -3.48
C PHE A 103 13.56 5.25 -2.15
N LEU A 104 12.72 5.21 -1.12
CA LEU A 104 13.06 5.74 0.20
C LEU A 104 14.18 4.95 0.86
N LYS A 105 14.17 3.63 0.72
CA LYS A 105 15.20 2.75 1.24
C LYS A 105 16.54 3.04 0.57
N GLY A 106 16.55 3.22 -0.75
CA GLY A 106 17.75 3.57 -1.50
C GLY A 106 18.29 4.93 -1.10
N ARG A 107 17.41 5.92 -0.93
CA ARG A 107 17.80 7.25 -0.50
C ARG A 107 18.44 7.23 0.90
N ASN A 108 17.88 6.43 1.82
CA ASN A 108 18.45 6.29 3.15
C ASN A 108 19.83 5.65 3.10
N ASN A 109 20.02 4.66 2.23
CA ASN A 109 21.33 4.02 2.05
C ASN A 109 22.36 5.00 1.49
N GLU A 110 21.97 5.86 0.57
CA GLU A 110 22.85 6.89 0.01
C GLU A 110 23.24 7.94 1.04
N MET A 111 22.33 8.26 1.96
CA MET A 111 22.54 9.25 3.00
C MET A 111 23.25 8.69 4.22
N GLY A 112 23.18 7.38 4.37
CA GLY A 112 23.80 6.69 5.51
C GLY A 112 25.18 6.23 5.20
#